data_9193e5d3707a6f51ed8b20b250b05c99
#
_entry.id   9193e5d3707a6f51ed8b20b250b05c99
#
_cell.length_a   1.000
_cell.length_b   1.000
_cell.length_c   1.000
_cell.angle_alpha   90.00
_cell.angle_beta   90.00
_cell.angle_gamma   90.00
#
_symmetry.space_group_name_H-M   'P 1'
#
loop_
_entity.id
_entity.type
_entity.pdbx_description
1 polymer ?
#
loop_
_entity_poly.entity_id
_entity_poly.type
_entity_poly.pdbx_seq_one_letter_code
_entity_poly.pdbx_strand_id
1 'polypeptide(L)'
;MGEEKKKSAASGDGKIVSYIGLGLMLLSFILAVVATNYAGSEHFTENIIMTCTLALSVIITVAGYLTIGVIVAAVATVVFSGLKIYSLMVLQNDFPRVSFLWVILPAMCIVGIALYIKRYSPLLLENAILKKQIDDLVMIDPVTGLYNLRSLFMDFQTQISYAERNDSPISFMILRLRYPAEMRKVLKPSQYEKVVKQLSLLIVDTVRLEDRVYSIDENGGFGIILTCDKDGTRIVEKRLRDKLSDSKWFEGISDNQIRTEVRIGYLQYDKTKYNRDANSFKSDVEDEVEYDI
;
A
#
# COMPACT_ATOMS: atom_id res chain seq x y z
N MET A 1 -7.24 17.82 28.13
CA MET A 1 -6.13 17.50 29.07
C MET A 1 -6.30 16.16 29.79
N GLY A 2 -7.49 15.73 30.20
CA GLY A 2 -7.73 14.43 30.86
C GLY A 2 -7.67 13.20 29.94
N GLU A 3 -8.17 13.31 28.70
CA GLU A 3 -8.16 12.22 27.72
C GLU A 3 -6.78 11.96 27.12
N GLU A 4 -5.97 12.98 26.89
CA GLU A 4 -4.59 12.83 26.38
C GLU A 4 -3.68 12.13 27.41
N LYS A 5 -3.83 12.43 28.70
CA LYS A 5 -3.11 11.72 29.77
C LYS A 5 -3.52 10.25 29.87
N LYS A 6 -4.81 9.92 29.68
CA LYS A 6 -5.29 8.54 29.65
C LYS A 6 -4.77 7.78 28.43
N LYS A 7 -4.73 8.39 27.24
CA LYS A 7 -4.14 7.80 26.03
C LYS A 7 -2.62 7.58 26.16
N SER A 8 -1.90 8.53 26.75
CA SER A 8 -0.46 8.42 27.00
C SER A 8 -0.14 7.30 28.01
N ALA A 9 -0.90 7.17 29.10
CA ALA A 9 -0.72 6.10 30.08
C ALA A 9 -1.03 4.71 29.47
N ALA A 10 -2.13 4.57 28.72
CA ALA A 10 -2.49 3.33 28.03
C ALA A 10 -1.46 2.94 26.94
N SER A 11 -0.81 3.92 26.31
CA SER A 11 0.30 3.70 25.37
C SER A 11 1.57 3.19 26.09
N GLY A 12 1.86 3.70 27.27
CA GLY A 12 3.00 3.25 28.10
C GLY A 12 2.85 1.81 28.59
N ASP A 13 1.70 1.48 29.15
CA ASP A 13 1.39 0.14 29.65
C ASP A 13 1.45 -0.92 28.53
N GLY A 14 0.96 -0.58 27.36
CA GLY A 14 1.02 -1.47 26.18
C GLY A 14 2.45 -1.77 25.70
N LYS A 15 3.40 -0.82 25.80
CA LYS A 15 4.81 -1.05 25.46
C LYS A 15 5.46 -2.02 26.44
N ILE A 16 5.18 -1.86 27.73
CA ILE A 16 5.71 -2.75 28.78
C ILE A 16 5.24 -4.19 28.54
N VAL A 17 3.95 -4.39 28.26
CA VAL A 17 3.38 -5.72 27.95
C VAL A 17 4.05 -6.36 26.73
N SER A 18 4.32 -5.60 25.69
CA SER A 18 5.02 -6.09 24.49
C SER A 18 6.46 -6.50 24.78
N TYR A 19 7.21 -5.72 25.58
CA TYR A 19 8.56 -6.09 25.98
C TYR A 19 8.59 -7.33 26.90
N ILE A 20 7.61 -7.48 27.79
CA ILE A 20 7.42 -8.69 28.59
C ILE A 20 7.19 -9.90 27.67
N GLY A 21 6.33 -9.76 26.65
CA GLY A 21 6.07 -10.82 25.68
C GLY A 21 7.33 -11.24 24.92
N LEU A 22 8.11 -10.27 24.42
CA LEU A 22 9.39 -10.53 23.77
C LEU A 22 10.41 -11.20 24.72
N GLY A 23 10.47 -10.73 25.96
CA GLY A 23 11.33 -11.31 26.99
C GLY A 23 10.99 -12.76 27.30
N LEU A 24 9.70 -13.10 27.42
CA LEU A 24 9.21 -14.47 27.62
C LEU A 24 9.59 -15.38 26.45
N MET A 25 9.43 -14.89 25.22
CA MET A 25 9.80 -15.63 24.02
C MET A 25 11.33 -15.92 23.99
N LEU A 26 12.16 -14.91 24.20
CA LEU A 26 13.61 -15.06 24.23
C LEU A 26 14.05 -15.99 25.36
N LEU A 27 13.47 -15.86 26.55
CA LEU A 27 13.75 -16.70 27.69
C LEU A 27 13.40 -18.17 27.39
N SER A 28 12.29 -18.44 26.71
CA SER A 28 11.91 -19.82 26.32
C SER A 28 12.95 -20.44 25.40
N PHE A 29 13.50 -19.70 24.42
CA PHE A 29 14.54 -20.18 23.53
C PHE A 29 15.87 -20.44 24.27
N ILE A 30 16.27 -19.53 25.16
CA ILE A 30 17.47 -19.72 26.00
C ILE A 30 17.32 -20.98 26.83
N LEU A 31 16.18 -21.17 27.49
CA LEU A 31 15.92 -22.36 28.28
C LEU A 31 15.86 -23.64 27.45
N ALA A 32 15.33 -23.57 26.20
CA ALA A 32 15.35 -24.69 25.26
C ALA A 32 16.78 -25.12 24.90
N VAL A 33 17.69 -24.17 24.65
CA VAL A 33 19.09 -24.43 24.39
C VAL A 33 19.77 -25.06 25.62
N VAL A 34 19.49 -24.52 26.81
CA VAL A 34 20.00 -25.08 28.07
C VAL A 34 19.48 -26.50 28.27
N ALA A 35 18.18 -26.74 28.07
CA ALA A 35 17.59 -28.08 28.18
C ALA A 35 18.25 -29.08 27.22
N THR A 36 18.56 -28.67 25.99
CA THR A 36 19.21 -29.51 24.99
C THR A 36 20.62 -29.88 25.38
N ASN A 37 21.40 -28.94 25.94
CA ASN A 37 22.79 -29.19 26.33
C ASN A 37 22.92 -30.02 27.63
N TYR A 38 22.01 -29.84 28.60
CA TYR A 38 22.09 -30.55 29.89
C TYR A 38 21.42 -31.93 29.89
N ALA A 39 20.66 -32.28 28.87
CA ALA A 39 19.93 -33.56 28.77
C ALA A 39 20.85 -34.78 28.45
N GLY A 40 22.07 -34.53 28.07
CA GLY A 40 23.02 -35.57 27.66
C GLY A 40 22.83 -35.99 26.18
N SER A 41 23.85 -36.72 25.68
CA SER A 41 23.90 -37.13 24.25
C SER A 41 22.77 -38.06 23.85
N GLU A 42 22.26 -38.89 24.77
CA GLU A 42 21.17 -39.84 24.52
C GLU A 42 19.83 -39.14 24.20
N HIS A 43 19.57 -37.96 24.75
CA HIS A 43 18.32 -37.20 24.55
C HIS A 43 18.50 -36.02 23.59
N PHE A 44 19.67 -35.87 22.98
CA PHE A 44 19.98 -34.73 22.11
C PHE A 44 19.03 -34.62 20.91
N THR A 45 18.80 -35.71 20.21
CA THR A 45 17.93 -35.75 19.02
C THR A 45 16.47 -35.34 19.35
N GLU A 46 15.91 -35.85 20.45
CA GLU A 46 14.55 -35.52 20.89
C GLU A 46 14.45 -34.01 21.23
N ASN A 47 15.42 -33.46 21.93
CA ASN A 47 15.44 -32.05 22.33
C ASN A 47 15.61 -31.10 21.10
N ILE A 48 16.42 -31.52 20.10
CA ILE A 48 16.49 -30.77 18.82
C ILE A 48 15.15 -30.77 18.10
N ILE A 49 14.47 -31.91 18.01
CA ILE A 49 13.14 -31.99 17.38
C ILE A 49 12.17 -31.04 18.09
N MET A 50 12.16 -31.00 19.41
CA MET A 50 11.31 -30.10 20.18
C MET A 50 11.70 -28.63 19.97
N THR A 51 12.99 -28.31 19.88
CA THR A 51 13.44 -26.94 19.57
C THR A 51 13.03 -26.50 18.18
N CYS A 52 13.16 -27.39 17.18
CA CYS A 52 12.73 -27.11 15.81
C CYS A 52 11.20 -26.93 15.71
N THR A 53 10.42 -27.77 16.40
CA THR A 53 8.95 -27.62 16.42
C THR A 53 8.50 -26.35 17.14
N LEU A 54 9.21 -25.95 18.21
CA LEU A 54 8.98 -24.68 18.87
C LEU A 54 9.26 -23.51 17.90
N ALA A 55 10.41 -23.52 17.21
CA ALA A 55 10.75 -22.50 16.24
C ALA A 55 9.73 -22.44 15.09
N LEU A 56 9.30 -23.60 14.57
CA LEU A 56 8.28 -23.66 13.52
C LEU A 56 6.94 -23.08 13.99
N SER A 57 6.51 -23.39 15.23
CA SER A 57 5.27 -22.83 15.79
C SER A 57 5.33 -21.30 15.92
N VAL A 58 6.51 -20.75 16.28
CA VAL A 58 6.77 -19.30 16.33
C VAL A 58 6.63 -18.68 14.94
N ILE A 59 7.29 -19.27 13.93
CA ILE A 59 7.26 -18.76 12.55
C ILE A 59 5.81 -18.74 12.03
N ILE A 60 5.05 -19.81 12.22
CA ILE A 60 3.64 -19.91 11.82
C ILE A 60 2.81 -18.83 12.51
N THR A 61 3.03 -18.61 13.81
CA THR A 61 2.30 -17.62 14.61
C THR A 61 2.62 -16.20 14.15
N VAL A 62 3.88 -15.88 13.88
CA VAL A 62 4.32 -14.56 13.39
C VAL A 62 3.81 -14.30 11.96
N ALA A 63 3.68 -15.34 11.14
CA ALA A 63 3.07 -15.26 9.81
C ALA A 63 1.55 -14.96 9.83
N GLY A 64 0.95 -14.81 11.03
CA GLY A 64 -0.47 -14.45 11.19
C GLY A 64 -1.39 -15.64 11.50
N TYR A 65 -0.87 -16.86 11.55
CA TYR A 65 -1.65 -18.07 11.80
C TYR A 65 -1.57 -18.51 13.27
N LEU A 66 -1.97 -17.63 14.19
CA LEU A 66 -1.89 -17.84 15.65
C LEU A 66 -2.48 -19.19 16.08
N THR A 67 -3.69 -19.53 15.62
CA THR A 67 -4.37 -20.78 15.98
C THR A 67 -3.60 -22.01 15.54
N ILE A 68 -3.01 -22.00 14.34
CA ILE A 68 -2.22 -23.11 13.83
C ILE A 68 -0.93 -23.27 14.61
N GLY A 69 -0.24 -22.15 14.91
CA GLY A 69 0.97 -22.17 15.73
C GLY A 69 0.73 -22.73 17.13
N VAL A 70 -0.38 -22.36 17.77
CA VAL A 70 -0.81 -22.90 19.08
C VAL A 70 -1.06 -24.39 19.00
N ILE A 71 -1.78 -24.86 17.98
CA ILE A 71 -2.09 -26.29 17.79
C ILE A 71 -0.79 -27.09 17.60
N VAL A 72 0.11 -26.63 16.75
CA VAL A 72 1.40 -27.31 16.50
C VAL A 72 2.19 -27.46 17.81
N ALA A 73 2.32 -26.41 18.59
CA ALA A 73 3.03 -26.46 19.86
C ALA A 73 2.33 -27.35 20.89
N ALA A 74 0.99 -27.29 20.98
CA ALA A 74 0.23 -28.15 21.90
C ALA A 74 0.35 -29.64 21.55
N VAL A 75 0.20 -29.98 20.27
CA VAL A 75 0.36 -31.38 19.80
C VAL A 75 1.77 -31.88 20.07
N ALA A 76 2.80 -31.10 19.75
CA ALA A 76 4.19 -31.48 20.03
C ALA A 76 4.43 -31.72 21.54
N THR A 77 3.89 -30.86 22.40
CA THR A 77 4.01 -31.01 23.86
C THR A 77 3.31 -32.26 24.35
N VAL A 78 2.09 -32.55 23.87
CA VAL A 78 1.33 -33.75 24.26
C VAL A 78 2.04 -35.01 23.81
N VAL A 79 2.51 -35.05 22.56
CA VAL A 79 3.22 -36.24 22.01
C VAL A 79 4.53 -36.45 22.79
N PHE A 80 5.31 -35.42 23.01
CA PHE A 80 6.55 -35.51 23.78
C PHE A 80 6.30 -36.02 25.20
N SER A 81 5.33 -35.44 25.90
CA SER A 81 4.97 -35.86 27.28
C SER A 81 4.48 -37.31 27.31
N GLY A 82 3.66 -37.73 26.35
CA GLY A 82 3.20 -39.10 26.23
C GLY A 82 4.33 -40.12 26.02
N LEU A 83 5.28 -39.79 25.13
CA LEU A 83 6.48 -40.63 24.90
C LEU A 83 7.36 -40.70 26.16
N LYS A 84 7.50 -39.66 26.92
CA LYS A 84 8.27 -39.67 28.18
C LYS A 84 7.57 -40.48 29.27
N ILE A 85 6.25 -40.38 29.41
CA ILE A 85 5.49 -41.21 30.35
C ILE A 85 5.58 -42.67 29.95
N TYR A 86 5.46 -43.01 28.66
CA TYR A 86 5.59 -44.39 28.16
C TYR A 86 6.99 -44.93 28.44
N SER A 87 8.06 -44.16 28.19
CA SER A 87 9.45 -44.54 28.49
C SER A 87 9.65 -44.84 29.98
N LEU A 88 9.06 -43.99 30.85
CA LEU A 88 9.19 -44.21 32.31
C LEU A 88 8.43 -45.44 32.81
N MET A 89 7.17 -45.64 32.33
CA MET A 89 6.30 -46.69 32.87
C MET A 89 6.58 -48.07 32.29
N VAL A 90 6.91 -48.13 30.98
CA VAL A 90 7.03 -49.41 30.25
C VAL A 90 8.49 -49.83 30.08
N LEU A 91 9.37 -48.88 29.72
CA LEU A 91 10.77 -49.16 29.45
C LEU A 91 11.65 -49.01 30.69
N GLN A 92 11.11 -48.47 31.79
CA GLN A 92 11.82 -48.22 33.06
C GLN A 92 13.09 -47.40 32.87
N ASN A 93 13.13 -46.55 31.84
CA ASN A 93 14.24 -45.67 31.56
C ASN A 93 14.10 -44.39 32.35
N ASP A 94 15.13 -44.01 33.07
CA ASP A 94 15.23 -42.69 33.71
C ASP A 94 15.56 -41.64 32.68
N PHE A 95 14.99 -40.44 32.83
CA PHE A 95 15.31 -39.28 32.00
C PHE A 95 15.66 -38.06 32.85
N PRO A 96 16.50 -37.12 32.33
CA PRO A 96 16.94 -35.98 33.08
C PRO A 96 15.76 -35.06 33.45
N ARG A 97 15.75 -34.53 34.65
CA ARG A 97 14.72 -33.61 35.17
C ARG A 97 14.52 -32.39 34.27
N VAL A 98 15.53 -32.00 33.53
CA VAL A 98 15.50 -30.90 32.56
C VAL A 98 14.48 -31.14 31.44
N SER A 99 14.15 -32.41 31.12
CA SER A 99 13.14 -32.76 30.12
C SER A 99 11.72 -32.23 30.45
N PHE A 100 11.41 -32.00 31.74
CA PHE A 100 10.15 -31.40 32.13
C PHE A 100 9.99 -29.95 31.67
N LEU A 101 11.09 -29.25 31.36
CA LEU A 101 10.99 -27.89 30.78
C LEU A 101 10.21 -27.86 29.48
N TRP A 102 10.22 -28.94 28.67
CA TRP A 102 9.48 -29.02 27.41
C TRP A 102 7.95 -29.01 27.55
N VAL A 103 7.43 -29.19 28.77
CA VAL A 103 6.01 -29.02 29.03
C VAL A 103 5.65 -27.53 29.15
N ILE A 104 6.55 -26.71 29.69
CA ILE A 104 6.30 -25.31 30.04
C ILE A 104 6.76 -24.37 28.91
N LEU A 105 7.89 -24.67 28.25
CA LEU A 105 8.52 -23.78 27.27
C LEU A 105 7.63 -23.42 26.08
N PRO A 106 6.89 -24.35 25.44
CA PRO A 106 6.01 -24.00 24.34
C PRO A 106 4.87 -23.07 24.76
N ALA A 107 4.26 -23.34 25.91
CA ALA A 107 3.20 -22.50 26.45
C ALA A 107 3.70 -21.08 26.78
N MET A 108 4.88 -20.96 27.41
CA MET A 108 5.50 -19.69 27.73
C MET A 108 5.85 -18.90 26.46
N CYS A 109 6.35 -19.57 25.43
CA CYS A 109 6.69 -18.96 24.15
C CYS A 109 5.43 -18.43 23.45
N ILE A 110 4.35 -19.21 23.39
CA ILE A 110 3.08 -18.82 22.77
C ILE A 110 2.46 -17.62 23.48
N VAL A 111 2.43 -17.63 24.82
CA VAL A 111 1.93 -16.49 25.61
C VAL A 111 2.77 -15.24 25.30
N GLY A 112 4.11 -15.38 25.25
CA GLY A 112 5.01 -14.28 24.91
C GLY A 112 4.68 -13.68 23.53
N ILE A 113 4.51 -14.52 22.51
CA ILE A 113 4.16 -14.08 21.15
C ILE A 113 2.77 -13.45 21.12
N ALA A 114 1.78 -14.04 21.77
CA ALA A 114 0.42 -13.51 21.81
C ALA A 114 0.38 -12.10 22.43
N LEU A 115 1.10 -11.87 23.53
CA LEU A 115 1.25 -10.54 24.15
C LEU A 115 1.94 -9.54 23.20
N TYR A 116 2.96 -9.98 22.46
CA TYR A 116 3.64 -9.15 21.49
C TYR A 116 2.73 -8.75 20.31
N ILE A 117 2.05 -9.73 19.68
CA ILE A 117 1.17 -9.50 18.53
C ILE A 117 -0.03 -8.63 18.91
N LYS A 118 -0.64 -8.86 20.09
CA LYS A 118 -1.79 -8.07 20.57
C LYS A 118 -1.50 -6.57 20.57
N ARG A 119 -0.26 -6.18 20.78
CA ARG A 119 0.14 -4.76 20.75
C ARG A 119 0.50 -4.29 19.34
N TYR A 120 1.11 -5.15 18.53
CA TYR A 120 1.63 -4.78 17.21
C TYR A 120 0.52 -4.60 16.17
N SER A 121 -0.52 -5.43 16.23
CA SER A 121 -1.65 -5.38 15.29
C SER A 121 -2.40 -4.03 15.27
N PRO A 122 -2.78 -3.43 16.42
CA PRO A 122 -3.42 -2.11 16.41
C PRO A 122 -2.54 -1.00 15.86
N LEU A 123 -1.21 -1.05 16.11
CA LEU A 123 -0.27 -0.06 15.60
C LEU A 123 -0.16 -0.11 14.06
N LEU A 124 -0.17 -1.30 13.48
CA LEU A 124 -0.19 -1.45 12.02
C LEU A 124 -1.48 -0.87 11.41
N LEU A 125 -2.62 -1.12 12.05
CA LEU A 125 -3.90 -0.57 11.62
C LEU A 125 -3.92 0.97 11.74
N GLU A 126 -3.47 1.52 12.86
CA GLU A 126 -3.38 2.97 13.07
C GLU A 126 -2.47 3.63 12.04
N ASN A 127 -1.29 3.05 11.78
CA ASN A 127 -0.39 3.53 10.74
C ASN A 127 -1.01 3.47 9.34
N ALA A 128 -1.77 2.42 9.02
CA ALA A 128 -2.47 2.31 7.75
C ALA A 128 -3.58 3.38 7.62
N ILE A 129 -4.33 3.65 8.70
CA ILE A 129 -5.35 4.70 8.74
C ILE A 129 -4.70 6.08 8.59
N LEU A 130 -3.63 6.36 9.34
CA LEU A 130 -2.90 7.63 9.27
C LEU A 130 -2.30 7.85 7.87
N LYS A 131 -1.73 6.81 7.28
CA LYS A 131 -1.23 6.89 5.90
C LYS A 131 -2.35 7.22 4.92
N LYS A 132 -3.49 6.54 5.03
CA LYS A 132 -4.65 6.85 4.20
C LYS A 132 -5.16 8.29 4.41
N GLN A 133 -5.20 8.79 5.66
CA GLN A 133 -5.58 10.18 5.93
C GLN A 133 -4.60 11.19 5.32
N ILE A 134 -3.29 10.88 5.33
CA ILE A 134 -2.28 11.71 4.66
C ILE A 134 -2.50 11.69 3.15
N ASP A 135 -2.69 10.52 2.55
CA ASP A 135 -2.95 10.37 1.11
C ASP A 135 -4.24 11.11 0.71
N ASP A 136 -5.27 11.08 1.57
CA ASP A 136 -6.52 11.84 1.37
C ASP A 136 -6.33 13.37 1.48
N LEU A 137 -5.31 13.86 2.18
CA LEU A 137 -5.01 15.30 2.31
C LEU A 137 -4.06 15.82 1.22
N VAL A 138 -3.32 14.93 0.57
CA VAL A 138 -2.42 15.30 -0.52
C VAL A 138 -3.23 15.74 -1.72
N MET A 139 -3.00 16.96 -2.17
CA MET A 139 -3.66 17.57 -3.34
C MET A 139 -2.77 17.61 -4.57
N ILE A 140 -1.51 17.23 -4.43
CA ILE A 140 -0.48 17.32 -5.47
C ILE A 140 0.03 15.92 -5.78
N ASP A 141 0.09 15.58 -7.05
CA ASP A 141 0.71 14.35 -7.53
C ASP A 141 2.24 14.42 -7.41
N PRO A 142 2.89 13.46 -6.73
CA PRO A 142 4.33 13.53 -6.45
C PRO A 142 5.22 13.36 -7.69
N VAL A 143 4.73 12.72 -8.75
CA VAL A 143 5.48 12.48 -9.99
C VAL A 143 5.47 13.72 -10.88
N THR A 144 4.30 14.28 -11.12
CA THR A 144 4.12 15.41 -12.04
C THR A 144 4.30 16.75 -11.35
N GLY A 145 3.98 16.87 -10.07
CA GLY A 145 3.89 18.11 -9.33
C GLY A 145 2.61 18.92 -9.63
N LEU A 146 1.69 18.34 -10.40
CA LEU A 146 0.38 18.91 -10.69
C LEU A 146 -0.61 18.62 -9.57
N TYR A 147 -1.71 19.37 -9.53
CA TYR A 147 -2.84 19.01 -8.70
C TYR A 147 -3.45 17.67 -9.14
N ASN A 148 -3.93 16.90 -8.17
CA ASN A 148 -4.49 15.56 -8.41
C ASN A 148 -5.99 15.59 -8.74
N LEU A 149 -6.57 14.40 -8.97
CA LEU A 149 -7.99 14.20 -9.27
C LEU A 149 -8.93 14.82 -8.22
N ARG A 150 -8.57 14.79 -6.95
CA ARG A 150 -9.37 15.40 -5.87
C ARG A 150 -9.44 16.91 -6.03
N SER A 151 -8.32 17.54 -6.29
CA SER A 151 -8.24 18.99 -6.56
C SER A 151 -9.03 19.37 -7.81
N LEU A 152 -8.98 18.52 -8.85
CA LEU A 152 -9.80 18.69 -10.05
C LEU A 152 -11.28 18.84 -9.70
N PHE A 153 -11.85 17.92 -8.90
CA PHE A 153 -13.26 17.98 -8.54
C PHE A 153 -13.63 19.20 -7.71
N MET A 154 -12.78 19.62 -6.79
CA MET A 154 -12.99 20.82 -5.97
C MET A 154 -12.98 22.09 -6.85
N ASP A 155 -12.00 22.22 -7.72
CA ASP A 155 -11.86 23.35 -8.62
C ASP A 155 -12.98 23.34 -9.69
N PHE A 156 -13.38 22.17 -10.15
CA PHE A 156 -14.40 22.02 -11.18
C PHE A 156 -15.74 22.64 -10.74
N GLN A 157 -16.19 22.34 -9.52
CA GLN A 157 -17.43 22.93 -8.98
C GLN A 157 -17.34 24.45 -8.89
N THR A 158 -16.17 24.96 -8.50
CA THR A 158 -15.93 26.41 -8.42
C THR A 158 -15.95 27.05 -9.79
N GLN A 159 -15.28 26.43 -10.78
CA GLN A 159 -15.18 26.94 -12.13
C GLN A 159 -16.54 26.89 -12.88
N ILE A 160 -17.30 25.81 -12.71
CA ILE A 160 -18.67 25.70 -13.25
C ILE A 160 -19.55 26.80 -12.66
N SER A 161 -19.51 27.00 -11.34
CA SER A 161 -20.31 28.04 -10.68
C SER A 161 -19.95 29.45 -11.17
N TYR A 162 -18.65 29.70 -11.41
CA TYR A 162 -18.16 30.96 -11.97
C TYR A 162 -18.64 31.15 -13.42
N ALA A 163 -18.50 30.13 -14.26
CA ALA A 163 -18.91 30.12 -15.65
C ALA A 163 -20.42 30.38 -15.81
N GLU A 164 -21.25 29.71 -15.00
CA GLU A 164 -22.70 29.92 -15.02
C GLU A 164 -23.12 31.32 -14.58
N ARG A 165 -22.40 31.94 -13.63
CA ARG A 165 -22.69 33.29 -13.15
C ARG A 165 -22.34 34.35 -14.17
N ASN A 166 -21.24 34.14 -14.90
CA ASN A 166 -20.69 35.13 -15.82
C ASN A 166 -21.04 34.84 -17.29
N ASP A 167 -21.87 33.82 -17.56
CA ASP A 167 -22.23 33.35 -18.90
C ASP A 167 -20.97 33.07 -19.75
N SER A 168 -19.94 32.51 -19.13
CA SER A 168 -18.64 32.24 -19.75
C SER A 168 -18.55 30.76 -20.12
N PRO A 169 -18.04 30.41 -21.30
CA PRO A 169 -17.87 29.03 -21.67
C PRO A 169 -16.75 28.37 -20.86
N ILE A 170 -16.96 27.10 -20.48
CA ILE A 170 -15.97 26.24 -19.87
C ILE A 170 -15.98 24.89 -20.56
N SER A 171 -14.82 24.34 -20.82
CA SER A 171 -14.63 23.04 -21.41
C SER A 171 -13.71 22.17 -20.54
N PHE A 172 -13.89 20.87 -20.64
CA PHE A 172 -13.01 19.92 -19.99
C PHE A 172 -12.41 18.99 -21.02
N MET A 173 -11.09 18.80 -20.94
CA MET A 173 -10.31 17.94 -21.82
C MET A 173 -9.61 16.88 -20.98
N ILE A 174 -9.61 15.66 -21.44
CA ILE A 174 -8.81 14.56 -20.88
C ILE A 174 -7.81 14.12 -21.93
N LEU A 175 -6.55 13.96 -21.51
CA LEU A 175 -5.46 13.40 -22.29
C LEU A 175 -4.93 12.17 -21.57
N ARG A 176 -4.78 11.05 -22.29
CA ARG A 176 -4.25 9.80 -21.75
C ARG A 176 -3.21 9.18 -22.67
N LEU A 177 -2.19 8.54 -22.07
CA LEU A 177 -1.29 7.64 -22.82
C LEU A 177 -2.11 6.45 -23.36
N ARG A 178 -1.90 6.09 -24.62
CA ARG A 178 -2.68 5.03 -25.28
C ARG A 178 -2.33 3.63 -24.78
N TYR A 179 -1.05 3.37 -24.48
CA TYR A 179 -0.54 2.05 -24.12
C TYR A 179 0.31 2.07 -22.83
N PRO A 180 -0.24 2.52 -21.68
CA PRO A 180 0.53 2.68 -20.44
C PRO A 180 1.02 1.33 -19.89
N ALA A 181 0.25 0.26 -20.03
CA ALA A 181 0.61 -1.08 -19.56
C ALA A 181 1.78 -1.69 -20.36
N GLU A 182 1.80 -1.50 -21.65
CA GLU A 182 2.86 -1.92 -22.55
C GLU A 182 4.15 -1.14 -22.28
N MET A 183 4.03 0.17 -22.09
CA MET A 183 5.17 1.02 -21.75
C MET A 183 5.81 0.59 -20.41
N ARG A 184 5.02 0.24 -19.40
CA ARG A 184 5.53 -0.25 -18.11
C ARG A 184 6.22 -1.61 -18.19
N LYS A 185 5.94 -2.43 -19.22
CA LYS A 185 6.66 -3.69 -19.46
C LYS A 185 8.05 -3.48 -20.07
N VAL A 186 8.23 -2.39 -20.81
CA VAL A 186 9.47 -2.10 -21.55
C VAL A 186 10.35 -1.12 -20.78
N LEU A 187 9.77 -0.16 -20.08
CA LEU A 187 10.47 0.86 -19.32
C LEU A 187 10.65 0.44 -17.85
N LYS A 188 11.78 0.85 -17.27
CA LYS A 188 11.96 0.80 -15.83
C LYS A 188 10.98 1.78 -15.16
N PRO A 189 10.56 1.54 -13.89
CA PRO A 189 9.63 2.45 -13.18
C PRO A 189 10.07 3.92 -13.22
N SER A 190 11.36 4.20 -12.97
CA SER A 190 11.91 5.56 -13.01
C SER A 190 11.92 6.20 -14.41
N GLN A 191 11.98 5.40 -15.47
CA GLN A 191 11.87 5.89 -16.84
C GLN A 191 10.42 6.23 -17.19
N TYR A 192 9.49 5.39 -16.75
CA TYR A 192 8.05 5.66 -16.92
C TYR A 192 7.63 6.95 -16.20
N GLU A 193 8.06 7.15 -14.96
CA GLU A 193 7.83 8.40 -14.22
C GLU A 193 8.39 9.62 -14.96
N LYS A 194 9.57 9.51 -15.58
CA LYS A 194 10.13 10.58 -16.42
C LYS A 194 9.25 10.89 -17.63
N VAL A 195 8.68 9.86 -18.30
CA VAL A 195 7.74 10.06 -19.40
C VAL A 195 6.53 10.87 -18.94
N VAL A 196 5.88 10.42 -17.86
CA VAL A 196 4.70 11.10 -17.29
C VAL A 196 5.05 12.53 -16.88
N LYS A 197 6.21 12.75 -16.27
CA LYS A 197 6.71 14.08 -15.89
C LYS A 197 6.92 14.99 -17.10
N GLN A 198 7.59 14.50 -18.15
CA GLN A 198 7.84 15.32 -19.34
C GLN A 198 6.55 15.63 -20.09
N LEU A 199 5.62 14.65 -20.15
CA LEU A 199 4.30 14.86 -20.73
C LEU A 199 3.53 15.96 -19.96
N SER A 200 3.58 15.94 -18.62
CA SER A 200 2.94 16.98 -17.79
C SER A 200 3.50 18.37 -18.08
N LEU A 201 4.83 18.50 -18.21
CA LEU A 201 5.49 19.77 -18.51
C LEU A 201 5.11 20.28 -19.93
N LEU A 202 5.04 19.39 -20.91
CA LEU A 202 4.61 19.72 -22.26
C LEU A 202 3.16 20.25 -22.28
N ILE A 203 2.26 19.61 -21.53
CA ILE A 203 0.85 20.04 -21.43
C ILE A 203 0.78 21.44 -20.80
N VAL A 204 1.44 21.64 -19.66
CA VAL A 204 1.47 22.94 -18.96
C VAL A 204 2.03 24.06 -19.84
N ASP A 205 3.09 23.79 -20.62
CA ASP A 205 3.69 24.75 -21.55
C ASP A 205 2.81 25.05 -22.80
N THR A 206 1.78 24.23 -23.03
CA THR A 206 0.89 24.39 -24.19
C THR A 206 -0.37 25.15 -23.89
N VAL A 207 -0.90 25.01 -22.68
CA VAL A 207 -2.13 25.67 -22.22
C VAL A 207 -1.84 27.06 -21.70
N ARG A 208 -2.87 27.87 -21.52
CA ARG A 208 -2.75 29.22 -20.99
C ARG A 208 -2.64 29.24 -19.48
N LEU A 209 -2.21 30.37 -18.91
CA LEU A 209 -2.06 30.52 -17.46
C LEU A 209 -3.40 30.39 -16.70
N GLU A 210 -4.51 30.82 -17.32
CA GLU A 210 -5.87 30.69 -16.79
C GLU A 210 -6.42 29.26 -16.83
N ASP A 211 -5.88 28.40 -17.70
CA ASP A 211 -6.25 27.00 -17.78
C ASP A 211 -5.58 26.19 -16.68
N ARG A 212 -6.22 25.16 -16.20
CA ARG A 212 -5.71 24.35 -15.09
C ARG A 212 -5.51 22.91 -15.50
N VAL A 213 -4.33 22.39 -15.22
CA VAL A 213 -3.91 21.01 -15.53
C VAL A 213 -3.83 20.19 -14.25
N TYR A 214 -4.35 18.96 -14.32
CA TYR A 214 -4.41 18.00 -13.21
C TYR A 214 -3.87 16.64 -13.65
N SER A 215 -3.20 15.93 -12.74
CA SER A 215 -2.92 14.51 -12.88
C SER A 215 -4.13 13.73 -12.36
N ILE A 216 -4.77 12.92 -13.20
CA ILE A 216 -6.02 12.25 -12.85
C ILE A 216 -5.85 10.76 -12.53
N ASP A 217 -4.75 10.16 -12.97
CA ASP A 217 -4.41 8.77 -12.65
C ASP A 217 -2.90 8.52 -12.71
N GLU A 218 -2.47 7.36 -12.18
CA GLU A 218 -1.07 6.92 -12.19
C GLU A 218 -0.60 6.43 -13.58
N ASN A 219 -1.48 6.33 -14.56
CA ASN A 219 -1.20 5.82 -15.88
C ASN A 219 -0.85 6.92 -16.91
N GLY A 220 -0.62 8.13 -16.43
CA GLY A 220 -0.33 9.28 -17.29
C GLY A 220 -1.59 9.86 -17.93
N GLY A 221 -2.69 9.85 -17.16
CA GLY A 221 -3.91 10.57 -17.47
C GLY A 221 -3.87 11.99 -16.93
N PHE A 222 -4.28 12.96 -17.73
CA PHE A 222 -4.34 14.38 -17.39
C PHE A 222 -5.72 14.94 -17.68
N GLY A 223 -6.24 15.74 -16.76
CA GLY A 223 -7.45 16.53 -16.91
C GLY A 223 -7.10 18.00 -17.06
N ILE A 224 -7.77 18.71 -17.98
CA ILE A 224 -7.49 20.12 -18.26
C ILE A 224 -8.83 20.86 -18.24
N ILE A 225 -8.98 21.82 -17.34
CA ILE A 225 -10.11 22.74 -17.32
C ILE A 225 -9.73 23.95 -18.20
N LEU A 226 -10.47 24.17 -19.26
CA LEU A 226 -10.26 25.22 -20.24
C LEU A 226 -11.33 26.29 -20.10
N THR A 227 -10.94 27.56 -20.07
CA THR A 227 -11.83 28.71 -19.97
C THR A 227 -12.23 29.22 -21.37
N CYS A 228 -12.69 28.30 -22.22
CA CYS A 228 -13.10 28.58 -23.60
C CYS A 228 -14.24 27.65 -24.03
N ASP A 229 -14.82 27.96 -25.17
CA ASP A 229 -15.82 27.18 -25.87
C ASP A 229 -15.21 25.98 -26.61
N LYS A 230 -16.05 25.23 -27.31
CA LYS A 230 -15.65 24.06 -28.10
C LYS A 230 -14.63 24.39 -29.17
N ASP A 231 -14.74 25.54 -29.85
CA ASP A 231 -13.83 25.94 -30.92
C ASP A 231 -12.46 26.32 -30.36
N GLY A 232 -12.44 27.06 -29.23
CA GLY A 232 -11.22 27.34 -28.48
C GLY A 232 -10.52 26.06 -27.99
N THR A 233 -11.30 25.09 -27.50
CA THR A 233 -10.79 23.79 -27.05
C THR A 233 -10.14 23.01 -28.20
N ARG A 234 -10.72 23.03 -29.38
CA ARG A 234 -10.18 22.41 -30.60
C ARG A 234 -8.82 23.00 -31.00
N ILE A 235 -8.62 24.31 -30.78
CA ILE A 235 -7.33 24.95 -31.02
C ILE A 235 -6.28 24.45 -30.03
N VAL A 236 -6.64 24.27 -28.75
CA VAL A 236 -5.74 23.73 -27.72
C VAL A 236 -5.39 22.25 -28.05
N GLU A 237 -6.37 21.44 -28.40
CA GLU A 237 -6.16 20.07 -28.84
C GLU A 237 -5.15 19.99 -29.99
N LYS A 238 -5.35 20.79 -31.03
CA LYS A 238 -4.42 20.83 -32.18
C LYS A 238 -2.99 21.19 -31.76
N ARG A 239 -2.80 22.21 -30.91
CA ARG A 239 -1.49 22.58 -30.39
C ARG A 239 -0.83 21.45 -29.60
N LEU A 240 -1.61 20.74 -28.78
CA LEU A 240 -1.13 19.58 -28.02
C LEU A 240 -0.67 18.47 -28.99
N ARG A 241 -1.48 18.13 -29.99
CA ARG A 241 -1.11 17.10 -31.00
C ARG A 241 0.13 17.50 -31.79
N ASP A 242 0.25 18.75 -32.21
CA ASP A 242 1.40 19.27 -32.94
C ASP A 242 2.69 19.17 -32.09
N LYS A 243 2.66 19.53 -30.80
CA LYS A 243 3.80 19.39 -29.89
C LYS A 243 4.11 17.93 -29.54
N LEU A 244 3.10 17.09 -29.40
CA LEU A 244 3.26 15.67 -29.10
C LEU A 244 3.81 14.87 -30.28
N SER A 245 3.58 15.35 -31.52
CA SER A 245 4.15 14.74 -32.73
C SER A 245 5.66 14.99 -32.87
N ASP A 246 6.20 16.01 -32.19
CA ASP A 246 7.65 16.24 -32.14
C ASP A 246 8.27 15.26 -31.11
N SER A 247 9.02 14.27 -31.59
CA SER A 247 9.65 13.23 -30.77
C SER A 247 10.64 13.75 -29.71
N LYS A 248 11.04 15.03 -29.77
CA LYS A 248 12.03 15.62 -28.88
C LYS A 248 11.63 15.61 -27.40
N TRP A 249 10.34 15.64 -27.08
CA TRP A 249 9.89 15.61 -25.70
C TRP A 249 10.16 14.25 -25.00
N PHE A 250 10.43 13.21 -25.78
CA PHE A 250 10.70 11.85 -25.31
C PHE A 250 12.20 11.48 -25.41
N GLU A 251 13.03 12.32 -26.00
CA GLU A 251 14.46 12.06 -26.18
C GLU A 251 15.18 11.91 -24.82
N GLY A 252 16.10 10.94 -24.73
CA GLY A 252 16.92 10.70 -23.53
C GLY A 252 16.24 9.94 -22.39
N ILE A 253 15.00 9.46 -22.57
CA ILE A 253 14.33 8.63 -21.54
C ILE A 253 14.65 7.15 -21.72
N SER A 254 14.74 6.68 -22.95
CA SER A 254 15.04 5.28 -23.28
C SER A 254 15.85 5.18 -24.57
N ASP A 255 16.79 4.22 -24.59
CA ASP A 255 17.52 3.86 -25.82
C ASP A 255 16.64 3.13 -26.85
N ASN A 256 15.48 2.63 -26.40
CA ASN A 256 14.49 1.99 -27.27
C ASN A 256 13.59 3.06 -27.89
N GLN A 257 13.37 2.97 -29.20
CA GLN A 257 12.36 3.76 -29.90
C GLN A 257 10.95 3.29 -29.47
N ILE A 258 10.40 3.93 -28.43
CA ILE A 258 9.04 3.68 -27.99
C ILE A 258 8.16 4.76 -28.62
N ARG A 259 7.16 4.34 -29.40
CA ARG A 259 6.17 5.24 -29.96
C ARG A 259 5.17 5.60 -28.84
N THR A 260 5.17 6.85 -28.45
CA THR A 260 4.21 7.40 -27.48
C THR A 260 3.01 7.97 -28.23
N GLU A 261 1.88 7.31 -28.08
CA GLU A 261 0.60 7.79 -28.61
C GLU A 261 -0.27 8.26 -27.44
N VAL A 262 -1.01 9.32 -27.66
CA VAL A 262 -1.96 9.86 -26.70
C VAL A 262 -3.36 9.88 -27.30
N ARG A 263 -4.35 9.71 -26.44
CA ARG A 263 -5.77 9.91 -26.73
C ARG A 263 -6.22 11.19 -26.07
N ILE A 264 -7.03 11.98 -26.77
CA ILE A 264 -7.56 13.25 -26.30
C ILE A 264 -9.04 13.27 -26.55
N GLY A 265 -9.84 13.49 -25.50
CA GLY A 265 -11.27 13.73 -25.59
C GLY A 265 -11.61 15.03 -24.87
N TYR A 266 -12.60 15.75 -25.34
CA TYR A 266 -13.09 16.96 -24.69
C TYR A 266 -14.55 17.27 -24.99
N LEU A 267 -15.20 17.88 -24.02
CA LEU A 267 -16.56 18.42 -24.14
C LEU A 267 -16.65 19.81 -23.54
N GLN A 268 -17.51 20.63 -24.11
CA GLN A 268 -17.93 21.88 -23.50
C GLN A 268 -19.03 21.58 -22.47
N TYR A 269 -18.97 22.22 -21.32
CA TYR A 269 -19.97 22.09 -20.27
C TYR A 269 -21.33 22.64 -20.74
N ASP A 270 -22.36 21.83 -20.54
CA ASP A 270 -23.76 22.21 -20.78
C ASP A 270 -24.53 22.12 -19.46
N LYS A 271 -24.99 23.28 -18.98
CA LYS A 271 -25.77 23.39 -17.75
C LYS A 271 -27.02 22.55 -17.74
N THR A 272 -27.70 22.46 -18.90
CA THR A 272 -28.98 21.75 -19.03
C THR A 272 -28.79 20.23 -18.95
N LYS A 273 -27.64 19.74 -19.43
CA LYS A 273 -27.29 18.32 -19.42
C LYS A 273 -26.70 17.85 -18.08
N TYR A 274 -25.80 18.62 -17.51
CA TYR A 274 -25.01 18.13 -16.37
C TYR A 274 -25.47 18.65 -15.01
N ASN A 275 -26.22 19.76 -14.95
CA ASN A 275 -26.77 20.33 -13.72
C ASN A 275 -25.74 20.35 -12.54
N ARG A 276 -24.50 20.78 -12.80
CA ARG A 276 -23.37 20.82 -11.87
C ARG A 276 -22.83 19.46 -11.42
N ASP A 277 -23.23 18.36 -12.03
CA ASP A 277 -22.65 17.05 -11.76
C ASP A 277 -21.30 16.90 -12.50
N ALA A 278 -20.23 17.18 -11.79
CA ALA A 278 -18.86 17.07 -12.30
C ALA A 278 -18.48 15.62 -12.64
N ASN A 279 -19.06 14.63 -11.94
CA ASN A 279 -18.76 13.22 -12.19
C ASN A 279 -19.35 12.76 -13.52
N SER A 280 -20.63 13.09 -13.76
CA SER A 280 -21.30 12.77 -15.02
C SER A 280 -20.60 13.44 -16.20
N PHE A 281 -20.23 14.73 -16.04
CA PHE A 281 -19.50 15.45 -17.08
C PHE A 281 -18.12 14.84 -17.36
N LYS A 282 -17.35 14.48 -16.31
CA LYS A 282 -16.07 13.82 -16.48
C LYS A 282 -16.21 12.46 -17.19
N SER A 283 -17.23 11.67 -16.82
CA SER A 283 -17.49 10.37 -17.43
C SER A 283 -17.76 10.49 -18.93
N ASP A 284 -18.58 11.45 -19.34
CA ASP A 284 -18.86 11.67 -20.76
C ASP A 284 -17.59 12.09 -21.54
N VAL A 285 -16.70 12.86 -20.92
CA VAL A 285 -15.41 13.20 -21.54
C VAL A 285 -14.48 11.99 -21.62
N GLU A 286 -14.52 11.08 -20.64
CA GLU A 286 -13.77 9.81 -20.69
C GLU A 286 -14.25 8.92 -21.84
N ASP A 287 -15.56 8.87 -22.09
CA ASP A 287 -16.12 8.15 -23.24
C ASP A 287 -15.60 8.74 -24.57
N GLU A 288 -15.53 10.08 -24.70
CA GLU A 288 -14.94 10.72 -25.88
C GLU A 288 -13.46 10.35 -26.10
N VAL A 289 -12.68 10.17 -25.02
CA VAL A 289 -11.27 9.70 -25.12
C VAL A 289 -11.19 8.29 -25.70
N GLU A 290 -12.15 7.42 -25.43
CA GLU A 290 -12.16 6.06 -25.95
C GLU A 290 -12.44 6.00 -27.45
N TYR A 291 -13.20 6.97 -27.97
CA TYR A 291 -13.50 7.10 -29.41
C TYR A 291 -12.38 7.78 -30.22
N ASP A 292 -11.35 8.37 -29.59
CA ASP A 292 -10.20 8.96 -30.27
C ASP A 292 -9.29 7.83 -30.82
N ILE A 293 -9.35 7.59 -32.12
CA ILE A 293 -8.69 6.49 -32.83
C ILE A 293 -7.36 6.96 -33.43
#